data_d86a8810f1f827e435129259881327e2
#
_entry.id   d86a8810f1f827e435129259881327e2
#
_cell.length_a   1.000
_cell.length_b   1.000
_cell.length_c   1.000
_cell.angle_alpha   90.00
_cell.angle_beta   90.00
_cell.angle_gamma   90.00
#
_symmetry.space_group_name_H-M   'P 1'
#
loop_
_entity.id
_entity.type
_entity.pdbx_description
1 polymer ?
#
loop_
_entity_poly.entity_id
_entity_poly.type
_entity_poly.pdbx_seq_one_letter_code
_entity_poly.pdbx_strand_id
1 'polypeptide(L)'
;MNGNISPETTEPRLAGYVPRRARRALFAGIDLGTNNCRMLLGTPQGAGFQVLDSFSRVVRLGEGLYETGQLSAPAMDRAIDALTICANRAKRWGADAAGGRVTLRAIATEACRQAENGAAFVARARAETGLNLEIISPREEAELAVESCASLICKAGRRALLFDIGGGSTEIAWVRVNCDGSVPELIGYISIPVGVVTLSERCGTACYGEDGFASVVEDVAAMLRPFEAVHHIAKEIRQGGVLMVGTSGTVTTLAGVSMKLDRYRRGLIDGVSLPRAAVDAALAEARELGREGLSRHPCIGAERVDFVLPGCAIFAAIHELWPAPDLTVADRGLREGMLMRLMRASGPPKRGYGPL
;
A
#
# COMPACT_ATOMS: atom_id res chain seq x y z
N MET A 1 86.08 23.89 12.75
CA MET A 1 85.50 23.13 11.56
C MET A 1 84.00 23.13 11.81
N ASN A 2 83.31 23.81 10.98
CA ASN A 2 81.94 24.23 11.19
C ASN A 2 80.92 23.12 10.87
N GLY A 3 80.09 22.76 11.87
CA GLY A 3 78.93 21.89 11.70
C GLY A 3 77.67 22.75 11.67
N ASN A 4 77.06 22.82 10.50
CA ASN A 4 75.85 23.55 10.21
C ASN A 4 74.64 22.73 10.64
N ILE A 5 73.87 23.21 11.62
CA ILE A 5 72.59 22.63 12.06
C ILE A 5 71.50 23.44 11.39
N SER A 6 70.81 22.81 10.44
CA SER A 6 69.57 23.32 9.83
C SER A 6 68.38 23.15 10.77
N PRO A 7 67.46 24.10 10.91
CA PRO A 7 66.27 23.95 11.73
C PRO A 7 65.20 23.14 10.99
N GLU A 8 64.67 22.09 11.62
CA GLU A 8 63.51 21.36 11.22
C GLU A 8 62.27 22.28 11.27
N THR A 9 61.69 22.55 10.14
CA THR A 9 60.40 23.20 9.99
C THR A 9 59.30 22.14 10.23
N THR A 10 58.70 22.20 11.40
CA THR A 10 57.50 21.41 11.73
C THR A 10 56.29 22.01 11.01
N GLU A 11 55.86 21.40 9.92
CA GLU A 11 54.59 21.75 9.28
C GLU A 11 53.41 21.37 10.21
N PRO A 12 52.40 22.26 10.36
CA PRO A 12 51.20 21.93 11.13
C PRO A 12 50.37 20.89 10.35
N ARG A 13 50.17 19.70 10.94
CA ARG A 13 49.23 18.71 10.45
C ARG A 13 47.84 19.35 10.37
N LEU A 14 47.35 19.60 9.17
CA LEU A 14 45.96 19.94 8.91
C LEU A 14 45.08 18.81 9.46
N ALA A 15 44.35 19.14 10.53
CA ALA A 15 43.33 18.27 11.08
C ALA A 15 42.37 17.87 9.94
N GLY A 16 42.31 16.57 9.63
CA GLY A 16 41.55 16.03 8.53
C GLY A 16 40.09 16.50 8.62
N TYR A 17 39.66 17.25 7.61
CA TYR A 17 38.25 17.55 7.38
C TYR A 17 37.53 16.23 7.09
N VAL A 18 36.87 15.68 8.11
CA VAL A 18 35.91 14.60 7.96
C VAL A 18 34.64 15.22 7.36
N PRO A 19 34.30 14.97 6.10
CA PRO A 19 33.11 15.56 5.53
C PRO A 19 31.91 15.13 6.38
N ARG A 20 31.19 16.12 6.95
CA ARG A 20 29.92 15.87 7.62
C ARG A 20 29.06 15.10 6.65
N ARG A 21 28.81 13.79 6.92
CA ARG A 21 27.83 13.01 6.16
C ARG A 21 26.57 13.87 6.05
N ALA A 22 26.20 14.22 4.82
CA ALA A 22 25.00 14.98 4.57
C ALA A 22 23.83 14.31 5.32
N ARG A 23 23.14 15.08 6.16
CA ARG A 23 22.00 14.57 6.94
C ARG A 23 20.98 14.03 5.94
N ARG A 24 20.79 12.73 5.89
CA ARG A 24 19.76 12.12 5.04
C ARG A 24 18.40 12.45 5.64
N ALA A 25 17.53 13.04 4.84
CA ALA A 25 16.13 13.19 5.22
C ALA A 25 15.49 11.80 5.24
N LEU A 26 14.89 11.43 6.37
CA LEU A 26 14.24 10.12 6.57
C LEU A 26 12.75 10.33 6.71
N PHE A 27 11.99 9.48 6.02
CA PHE A 27 10.54 9.52 6.01
C PHE A 27 9.99 8.13 6.33
N ALA A 28 8.92 8.07 7.13
CA ALA A 28 8.26 6.83 7.45
C ALA A 28 6.74 6.95 7.34
N GLY A 29 6.11 5.94 6.75
CA GLY A 29 4.68 5.75 6.72
C GLY A 29 4.29 4.50 7.48
N ILE A 30 3.36 4.61 8.43
CA ILE A 30 2.74 3.48 9.13
C ILE A 30 1.29 3.42 8.69
N ASP A 31 0.86 2.24 8.25
CA ASP A 31 -0.48 1.93 7.80
C ASP A 31 -1.05 0.81 8.69
N LEU A 32 -2.08 1.15 9.45
CA LEU A 32 -2.84 0.21 10.26
C LEU A 32 -4.18 -0.08 9.57
N GLY A 33 -4.18 -1.14 8.78
CA GLY A 33 -5.36 -1.63 8.09
C GLY A 33 -6.17 -2.62 8.93
N THR A 34 -7.26 -3.12 8.36
CA THR A 34 -8.16 -4.10 8.98
C THR A 34 -7.45 -5.41 9.33
N ASN A 35 -6.51 -5.86 8.50
CA ASN A 35 -5.79 -7.12 8.71
C ASN A 35 -4.33 -6.95 9.15
N ASN A 36 -3.64 -5.92 8.66
CA ASN A 36 -2.21 -5.77 8.80
C ASN A 36 -1.82 -4.42 9.40
N CYS A 37 -0.76 -4.42 10.21
CA CYS A 37 0.02 -3.23 10.53
C CYS A 37 1.31 -3.26 9.72
N ARG A 38 1.57 -2.19 8.96
CA ARG A 38 2.71 -2.09 8.04
C ARG A 38 3.45 -0.78 8.23
N MET A 39 4.78 -0.82 8.09
CA MET A 39 5.63 0.38 8.05
C MET A 39 6.53 0.33 6.81
N LEU A 40 6.79 1.48 6.24
CA LEU A 40 7.82 1.69 5.24
C LEU A 40 8.65 2.91 5.65
N LEU A 41 9.98 2.78 5.65
CA LEU A 41 10.91 3.86 5.94
C LEU A 41 11.86 4.02 4.76
N GLY A 42 12.07 5.24 4.31
CA GLY A 42 12.89 5.53 3.15
C GLY A 42 13.52 6.92 3.15
N THR A 43 14.36 7.14 2.16
CA THR A 43 15.02 8.42 1.89
C THR A 43 14.83 8.79 0.42
N PRO A 44 14.72 10.09 0.06
CA PRO A 44 14.59 10.50 -1.33
C PRO A 44 15.73 9.97 -2.21
N GLN A 45 15.39 9.46 -3.39
CA GLN A 45 16.32 8.99 -4.40
C GLN A 45 15.77 9.25 -5.82
N GLY A 46 16.39 10.15 -6.56
CA GLY A 46 15.90 10.56 -7.87
C GLY A 46 14.48 11.14 -7.81
N ALA A 47 13.59 10.67 -8.67
CA ALA A 47 12.17 11.04 -8.67
C ALA A 47 11.33 10.23 -7.67
N GLY A 48 11.92 9.28 -6.95
CA GLY A 48 11.26 8.40 -5.99
C GLY A 48 12.00 8.36 -4.66
N PHE A 49 12.09 7.17 -4.08
CA PHE A 49 12.78 6.94 -2.81
C PHE A 49 13.47 5.57 -2.77
N GLN A 50 14.48 5.49 -1.94
CA GLN A 50 15.12 4.24 -1.56
C GLN A 50 14.50 3.74 -0.25
N VAL A 51 14.03 2.50 -0.24
CA VAL A 51 13.56 1.83 0.98
C VAL A 51 14.78 1.47 1.83
N LEU A 52 14.73 1.85 3.11
CA LEU A 52 15.78 1.57 4.10
C LEU A 52 15.31 0.53 5.12
N ASP A 53 14.02 0.53 5.46
CA ASP A 53 13.43 -0.46 6.38
C ASP A 53 11.96 -0.68 6.03
N SER A 54 11.48 -1.89 6.29
CA SER A 54 10.08 -2.24 6.15
C SER A 54 9.66 -3.20 7.25
N PHE A 55 8.39 -3.11 7.65
CA PHE A 55 7.76 -4.00 8.61
C PHE A 55 6.36 -4.34 8.16
N SER A 56 5.94 -5.58 8.38
CA SER A 56 4.57 -6.04 8.17
C SER A 56 4.24 -7.10 9.20
N ARG A 57 3.08 -6.98 9.84
CA ARG A 57 2.53 -7.96 10.77
C ARG A 57 1.04 -8.08 10.59
N VAL A 58 0.53 -9.31 10.56
CA VAL A 58 -0.89 -9.59 10.64
C VAL A 58 -1.35 -9.31 12.07
N VAL A 59 -2.31 -8.40 12.24
CA VAL A 59 -2.86 -7.99 13.55
C VAL A 59 -4.34 -8.34 13.67
N ARG A 60 -5.04 -8.58 12.53
CA ARG A 60 -6.47 -8.90 12.46
C ARG A 60 -7.30 -7.93 13.31
N LEU A 61 -7.07 -6.61 13.12
CA LEU A 61 -7.74 -5.58 13.91
C LEU A 61 -9.25 -5.63 13.72
N GLY A 62 -9.72 -5.94 12.51
CA GLY A 62 -11.13 -6.03 12.18
C GLY A 62 -11.79 -7.38 12.51
N GLU A 63 -11.10 -8.30 13.19
CA GLU A 63 -11.65 -9.61 13.56
C GLU A 63 -12.90 -9.44 14.44
N GLY A 64 -14.05 -9.98 13.98
CA GLY A 64 -15.35 -9.90 14.66
C GLY A 64 -16.00 -8.52 14.63
N LEU A 65 -15.42 -7.54 13.97
CA LEU A 65 -15.97 -6.17 13.89
C LEU A 65 -17.32 -6.13 13.18
N TYR A 66 -17.48 -6.93 12.12
CA TYR A 66 -18.73 -6.98 11.37
C TYR A 66 -19.93 -7.40 12.24
N GLU A 67 -19.72 -8.34 13.16
CA GLU A 67 -20.78 -8.86 14.04
C GLU A 67 -21.03 -7.96 15.25
N THR A 68 -19.95 -7.39 15.83
CA THR A 68 -20.01 -6.72 17.13
C THR A 68 -20.07 -5.19 17.04
N GLY A 69 -19.71 -4.59 15.91
CA GLY A 69 -19.52 -3.15 15.77
C GLY A 69 -18.30 -2.59 16.52
N GLN A 70 -17.48 -3.44 17.16
CA GLN A 70 -16.39 -3.01 18.04
C GLN A 70 -15.09 -3.78 17.76
N LEU A 71 -13.96 -3.10 17.94
CA LEU A 71 -12.64 -3.74 17.97
C LEU A 71 -12.52 -4.55 19.27
N SER A 72 -12.14 -5.82 19.16
CA SER A 72 -11.93 -6.67 20.32
C SER A 72 -10.65 -6.31 21.09
N ALA A 73 -10.63 -6.49 22.41
CA ALA A 73 -9.44 -6.19 23.21
C ALA A 73 -8.19 -6.94 22.73
N PRO A 74 -8.25 -8.27 22.42
CA PRO A 74 -7.07 -8.97 21.89
C PRO A 74 -6.59 -8.43 20.54
N ALA A 75 -7.49 -7.97 19.66
CA ALA A 75 -7.11 -7.38 18.37
C ALA A 75 -6.42 -6.01 18.56
N MET A 76 -6.95 -5.19 19.47
CA MET A 76 -6.32 -3.92 19.84
C MET A 76 -4.91 -4.14 20.43
N ASP A 77 -4.74 -5.13 21.31
CA ASP A 77 -3.43 -5.45 21.91
C ASP A 77 -2.41 -5.86 20.83
N ARG A 78 -2.77 -6.76 19.91
CA ARG A 78 -1.92 -7.15 18.76
C ARG A 78 -1.52 -5.95 17.90
N ALA A 79 -2.45 -5.01 17.68
CA ALA A 79 -2.18 -3.81 16.90
C ALA A 79 -1.23 -2.85 17.63
N ILE A 80 -1.39 -2.65 18.95
CA ILE A 80 -0.50 -1.82 19.78
C ILE A 80 0.91 -2.40 19.81
N ASP A 81 1.04 -3.72 19.96
CA ASP A 81 2.36 -4.39 19.89
C ASP A 81 3.07 -4.13 18.57
N ALA A 82 2.33 -4.22 17.45
CA ALA A 82 2.88 -3.96 16.12
C ALA A 82 3.26 -2.47 15.95
N LEU A 83 2.42 -1.55 16.39
CA LEU A 83 2.69 -0.10 16.37
C LEU A 83 3.90 0.26 17.24
N THR A 84 4.06 -0.38 18.40
CA THR A 84 5.23 -0.19 19.29
C THR A 84 6.54 -0.59 18.59
N ILE A 85 6.53 -1.68 17.84
CA ILE A 85 7.69 -2.10 17.03
C ILE A 85 7.99 -1.04 15.96
N CYS A 86 6.97 -0.54 15.26
CA CYS A 86 7.12 0.51 14.25
C CYS A 86 7.73 1.78 14.86
N ALA A 87 7.19 2.25 16.01
CA ALA A 87 7.70 3.41 16.74
C ALA A 87 9.19 3.25 17.13
N ASN A 88 9.55 2.09 17.67
CA ASN A 88 10.92 1.81 18.10
C ASN A 88 11.89 1.73 16.91
N ARG A 89 11.46 1.17 15.76
CA ARG A 89 12.26 1.16 14.53
C ARG A 89 12.49 2.58 14.01
N ALA A 90 11.46 3.40 13.93
CA ALA A 90 11.56 4.80 13.49
C ALA A 90 12.49 5.61 14.43
N LYS A 91 12.39 5.43 15.76
CA LYS A 91 13.29 6.07 16.74
C LYS A 91 14.74 5.67 16.52
N ARG A 92 15.05 4.38 16.31
CA ARG A 92 16.42 3.89 16.06
C ARG A 92 16.98 4.52 14.78
N TRP A 93 16.26 4.53 13.68
CA TRP A 93 16.69 5.17 12.44
C TRP A 93 16.95 6.68 12.62
N GLY A 94 16.15 7.38 13.43
CA GLY A 94 16.36 8.79 13.78
C GLY A 94 17.65 8.99 14.60
N ALA A 95 17.95 8.12 15.54
CA ALA A 95 19.15 8.20 16.36
C ALA A 95 20.43 7.91 15.55
N ASP A 96 20.40 6.90 14.67
CA ASP A 96 21.54 6.48 13.87
C ASP A 96 21.91 7.46 12.75
N ALA A 97 20.99 8.32 12.35
CA ALA A 97 21.16 9.28 11.25
C ALA A 97 21.91 10.59 11.64
N ALA A 98 22.89 10.53 12.53
CA ALA A 98 23.71 11.67 12.97
C ALA A 98 22.89 12.90 13.38
N GLY A 99 21.85 12.70 14.19
CA GLY A 99 20.90 13.73 14.63
C GLY A 99 19.81 14.04 13.61
N GLY A 100 19.53 13.11 12.68
CA GLY A 100 18.41 13.15 11.77
C GLY A 100 17.11 12.82 12.48
N ARG A 101 16.05 13.59 12.19
CA ARG A 101 14.69 13.29 12.62
C ARG A 101 13.98 12.52 11.49
N VAL A 102 13.28 11.43 11.82
CA VAL A 102 12.36 10.78 10.89
C VAL A 102 11.08 11.60 10.85
N THR A 103 10.69 12.06 9.65
CA THR A 103 9.35 12.61 9.42
C THR A 103 8.40 11.43 9.25
N LEU A 104 7.50 11.24 10.22
CA LEU A 104 6.64 10.08 10.30
C LEU A 104 5.18 10.47 10.23
N ARG A 105 4.39 9.71 9.48
CA ARG A 105 2.94 9.72 9.49
C ARG A 105 2.42 8.32 9.77
N ALA A 106 1.46 8.20 10.70
CA ALA A 106 0.78 6.95 11.01
C ALA A 106 -0.72 7.11 10.76
N ILE A 107 -1.29 6.22 9.98
CA ILE A 107 -2.71 6.23 9.62
C ILE A 107 -3.40 4.93 10.01
N ALA A 108 -4.70 5.04 10.28
CA ALA A 108 -5.61 3.90 10.42
C ALA A 108 -6.76 4.05 9.42
N THR A 109 -7.27 2.93 8.94
CA THR A 109 -8.25 2.90 7.87
C THR A 109 -9.60 2.31 8.32
N GLU A 110 -10.26 1.53 7.50
CA GLU A 110 -11.65 1.11 7.63
C GLU A 110 -12.02 0.51 9.00
N ALA A 111 -11.21 -0.40 9.57
CA ALA A 111 -11.56 -1.01 10.84
C ALA A 111 -11.73 0.03 11.96
N CYS A 112 -10.86 1.04 12.00
CA CYS A 112 -10.96 2.13 12.99
C CYS A 112 -12.10 3.11 12.66
N ARG A 113 -12.43 3.30 11.38
CA ARG A 113 -13.56 4.16 10.95
C ARG A 113 -14.90 3.56 11.35
N GLN A 114 -15.07 2.25 11.16
CA GLN A 114 -16.32 1.54 11.39
C GLN A 114 -16.57 1.25 12.87
N ALA A 115 -15.52 1.05 13.64
CA ALA A 115 -15.67 0.63 15.03
C ALA A 115 -16.18 1.76 15.93
N GLU A 116 -17.22 1.48 16.72
CA GLU A 116 -17.75 2.39 17.76
C GLU A 116 -16.65 2.83 18.76
N ASN A 117 -15.73 1.91 19.09
CA ASN A 117 -14.60 2.17 19.99
C ASN A 117 -13.30 2.58 19.25
N GLY A 118 -13.36 2.88 17.95
CA GLY A 118 -12.19 3.23 17.15
C GLY A 118 -11.43 4.46 17.66
N ALA A 119 -12.15 5.52 18.07
CA ALA A 119 -11.54 6.71 18.65
C ALA A 119 -10.84 6.43 20.00
N ALA A 120 -11.43 5.59 20.84
CA ALA A 120 -10.84 5.17 22.11
C ALA A 120 -9.57 4.34 21.88
N PHE A 121 -9.57 3.45 20.87
CA PHE A 121 -8.39 2.70 20.47
C PHE A 121 -7.25 3.61 19.99
N VAL A 122 -7.55 4.62 19.16
CA VAL A 122 -6.53 5.60 18.70
C VAL A 122 -5.92 6.37 19.86
N ALA A 123 -6.75 6.79 20.84
CA ALA A 123 -6.26 7.46 22.05
C ALA A 123 -5.34 6.54 22.88
N ARG A 124 -5.72 5.27 23.04
CA ARG A 124 -4.91 4.24 23.70
C ARG A 124 -3.59 4.01 22.96
N ALA A 125 -3.62 3.84 21.64
CA ALA A 125 -2.43 3.65 20.81
C ALA A 125 -1.45 4.82 20.96
N ARG A 126 -1.95 6.07 20.98
CA ARG A 126 -1.13 7.26 21.23
C ARG A 126 -0.49 7.24 22.61
N ALA A 127 -1.24 6.90 23.65
CA ALA A 127 -0.74 6.87 25.03
C ALA A 127 0.38 5.83 25.20
N GLU A 128 0.23 4.64 24.62
CA GLU A 128 1.16 3.53 24.81
C GLU A 128 2.38 3.58 23.87
N THR A 129 2.22 4.06 22.63
CA THR A 129 3.30 4.04 21.61
C THR A 129 3.94 5.40 21.34
N GLY A 130 3.27 6.49 21.73
CA GLY A 130 3.65 7.84 21.37
C GLY A 130 3.43 8.22 19.91
N LEU A 131 2.81 7.35 19.10
CA LEU A 131 2.44 7.62 17.71
C LEU A 131 1.16 8.46 17.64
N ASN A 132 1.16 9.47 16.78
CA ASN A 132 -0.07 10.16 16.41
C ASN A 132 -0.73 9.37 15.28
N LEU A 133 -1.65 8.46 15.64
CA LEU A 133 -2.39 7.64 14.69
C LEU A 133 -3.62 8.45 14.21
N GLU A 134 -3.75 8.64 12.90
CA GLU A 134 -4.84 9.41 12.27
C GLU A 134 -5.79 8.46 11.57
N ILE A 135 -7.10 8.53 11.88
CA ILE A 135 -8.11 7.82 11.07
C ILE A 135 -8.35 8.66 9.82
N ILE A 136 -7.96 8.15 8.67
CA ILE A 136 -8.11 8.86 7.40
C ILE A 136 -9.48 8.59 6.75
N SER A 137 -9.94 9.54 5.94
CA SER A 137 -11.17 9.38 5.16
C SER A 137 -10.97 8.40 3.99
N PRO A 138 -12.06 7.80 3.45
CA PRO A 138 -11.98 6.98 2.23
C PRO A 138 -11.42 7.75 1.04
N ARG A 139 -11.71 9.04 0.94
CA ARG A 139 -11.14 9.91 -0.10
C ARG A 139 -9.63 9.98 -0.02
N GLU A 140 -9.10 10.23 1.17
CA GLU A 140 -7.65 10.32 1.38
C GLU A 140 -6.97 8.97 1.14
N GLU A 141 -7.63 7.87 1.49
CA GLU A 141 -7.17 6.51 1.20
C GLU A 141 -7.02 6.29 -0.32
N ALA A 142 -8.05 6.67 -1.10
CA ALA A 142 -7.99 6.64 -2.56
C ALA A 142 -6.90 7.55 -3.15
N GLU A 143 -6.74 8.76 -2.61
CA GLU A 143 -5.68 9.69 -3.04
C GLU A 143 -4.28 9.12 -2.79
N LEU A 144 -4.03 8.53 -1.61
CA LEU A 144 -2.75 7.88 -1.29
C LEU A 144 -2.47 6.67 -2.19
N ALA A 145 -3.49 5.88 -2.51
CA ALA A 145 -3.37 4.78 -3.47
C ALA A 145 -2.99 5.29 -4.87
N VAL A 146 -3.65 6.34 -5.37
CA VAL A 146 -3.30 6.99 -6.65
C VAL A 146 -1.87 7.52 -6.64
N GLU A 147 -1.46 8.20 -5.55
CA GLU A 147 -0.09 8.70 -5.42
C GLU A 147 0.95 7.58 -5.42
N SER A 148 0.66 6.45 -4.77
CA SER A 148 1.55 5.28 -4.75
C SER A 148 1.78 4.69 -6.14
N CYS A 149 0.74 4.72 -6.98
CA CYS A 149 0.72 4.18 -8.33
C CYS A 149 1.01 5.22 -9.43
N ALA A 150 1.30 6.48 -9.08
CA ALA A 150 1.44 7.58 -10.03
C ALA A 150 2.44 7.26 -11.16
N SER A 151 3.58 6.63 -10.87
CA SER A 151 4.57 6.28 -11.89
C SER A 151 4.10 5.20 -12.88
N LEU A 152 3.11 4.38 -12.52
CA LEU A 152 2.45 3.44 -13.43
C LEU A 152 1.35 4.15 -14.22
N ILE A 153 0.53 4.93 -13.52
CA ILE A 153 -0.61 5.67 -14.07
C ILE A 153 -0.15 6.69 -15.13
N CYS A 154 0.93 7.43 -14.87
CA CYS A 154 1.47 8.41 -15.81
C CYS A 154 1.96 7.83 -17.15
N LYS A 155 2.05 6.50 -17.27
CA LYS A 155 2.31 5.81 -18.54
C LYS A 155 1.03 5.60 -19.35
N ALA A 156 -0.12 5.80 -18.75
CA ALA A 156 -1.43 5.71 -19.40
C ALA A 156 -1.67 6.91 -20.34
N GLY A 157 -2.65 6.76 -21.21
CA GLY A 157 -3.07 7.84 -22.10
C GLY A 157 -3.76 8.99 -21.35
N ARG A 158 -5.10 8.93 -21.20
CA ARG A 158 -5.90 10.04 -20.63
C ARG A 158 -6.55 9.72 -19.29
N ARG A 159 -6.81 8.46 -19.01
CA ARG A 159 -7.59 7.99 -17.86
C ARG A 159 -6.95 6.75 -17.23
N ALA A 160 -7.18 6.60 -15.94
CA ALA A 160 -6.90 5.35 -15.25
C ALA A 160 -8.04 5.01 -14.29
N LEU A 161 -8.34 3.72 -14.19
CA LEU A 161 -9.18 3.14 -13.15
C LEU A 161 -8.25 2.39 -12.20
N LEU A 162 -8.08 2.92 -10.99
CA LEU A 162 -7.33 2.27 -9.92
C LEU A 162 -8.31 1.64 -8.93
N PHE A 163 -8.03 0.43 -8.50
CA PHE A 163 -8.74 -0.19 -7.39
C PHE A 163 -7.77 -0.80 -6.36
N ASP A 164 -8.17 -0.73 -5.09
CA ASP A 164 -7.46 -1.32 -3.95
C ASP A 164 -8.43 -2.21 -3.17
N ILE A 165 -8.20 -3.52 -3.19
CA ILE A 165 -9.01 -4.48 -2.45
C ILE A 165 -8.38 -4.68 -1.09
N GLY A 166 -8.85 -3.93 -0.10
CA GLY A 166 -8.36 -3.96 1.27
C GLY A 166 -8.94 -5.10 2.11
N GLY A 167 -8.63 -5.09 3.41
CA GLY A 167 -9.17 -6.08 4.35
C GLY A 167 -10.63 -5.81 4.71
N GLY A 168 -11.00 -4.56 4.96
CA GLY A 168 -12.34 -4.13 5.40
C GLY A 168 -13.15 -3.41 4.33
N SER A 169 -12.50 -2.81 3.36
CA SER A 169 -13.12 -2.04 2.28
C SER A 169 -12.45 -2.27 0.95
N THR A 170 -13.08 -1.80 -0.11
CA THR A 170 -12.50 -1.75 -1.46
C THR A 170 -12.69 -0.35 -2.01
N GLU A 171 -11.59 0.29 -2.38
CA GLU A 171 -11.53 1.61 -2.95
C GLU A 171 -11.42 1.54 -4.46
N ILE A 172 -12.24 2.33 -5.17
CA ILE A 172 -12.16 2.55 -6.62
C ILE A 172 -11.87 4.03 -6.85
N ALA A 173 -10.86 4.33 -7.62
CA ALA A 173 -10.48 5.68 -8.00
C ALA A 173 -10.52 5.85 -9.52
N TRP A 174 -11.32 6.80 -9.99
CA TRP A 174 -11.35 7.23 -11.38
C TRP A 174 -10.47 8.46 -11.56
N VAL A 175 -9.45 8.35 -12.40
CA VAL A 175 -8.31 9.25 -12.42
C VAL A 175 -8.11 9.88 -13.80
N ARG A 176 -7.86 11.20 -13.83
CA ARG A 176 -7.34 11.90 -15.00
C ARG A 176 -5.81 11.90 -14.95
N VAL A 177 -5.20 11.51 -16.06
CA VAL A 177 -3.75 11.56 -16.22
C VAL A 177 -3.39 12.90 -16.87
N ASN A 178 -2.49 13.64 -16.24
CA ASN A 178 -2.01 14.92 -16.73
C ASN A 178 -0.77 14.71 -17.60
N CYS A 179 -0.76 15.33 -18.79
CA CYS A 179 0.37 15.19 -19.74
C CYS A 179 1.63 15.97 -19.32
N ASP A 180 1.52 16.84 -18.31
CA ASP A 180 2.60 17.68 -17.79
C ASP A 180 3.48 16.99 -16.72
N GLY A 181 3.18 15.72 -16.41
CA GLY A 181 3.89 14.96 -15.38
C GLY A 181 3.49 15.32 -13.95
N SER A 182 2.45 16.13 -13.75
CA SER A 182 1.90 16.40 -12.42
C SER A 182 1.24 15.15 -11.83
N VAL A 183 0.93 15.21 -10.54
CA VAL A 183 0.21 14.12 -9.86
C VAL A 183 -1.13 13.88 -10.56
N PRO A 184 -1.50 12.62 -10.85
CA PRO A 184 -2.79 12.30 -11.43
C PRO A 184 -3.95 12.84 -10.59
N GLU A 185 -4.98 13.37 -11.25
CA GLU A 185 -6.13 14.00 -10.60
C GLU A 185 -7.22 12.97 -10.31
N LEU A 186 -7.63 12.87 -9.05
CA LEU A 186 -8.79 12.06 -8.65
C LEU A 186 -10.08 12.78 -9.05
N ILE A 187 -10.77 12.31 -10.10
CA ILE A 187 -12.03 12.88 -10.59
C ILE A 187 -13.28 12.19 -10.05
N GLY A 188 -13.13 10.99 -9.53
CA GLY A 188 -14.19 10.25 -8.85
C GLY A 188 -13.60 9.16 -7.97
N TYR A 189 -14.27 8.85 -6.87
CA TYR A 189 -13.94 7.72 -6.03
C TYR A 189 -15.19 7.13 -5.40
N ILE A 190 -15.11 5.85 -5.08
CA ILE A 190 -16.07 5.16 -4.22
C ILE A 190 -15.28 4.23 -3.30
N SER A 191 -15.70 4.12 -2.05
CA SER A 191 -15.26 3.08 -1.12
C SER A 191 -16.49 2.26 -0.75
N ILE A 192 -16.43 0.96 -0.99
CA ILE A 192 -17.47 0.03 -0.56
C ILE A 192 -17.00 -0.70 0.69
N PRO A 193 -17.88 -0.92 1.71
CA PRO A 193 -17.51 -1.56 2.97
C PRO A 193 -17.41 -3.08 2.83
N VAL A 194 -16.72 -3.53 1.78
CA VAL A 194 -16.47 -4.93 1.46
C VAL A 194 -15.00 -5.11 1.15
N GLY A 195 -14.30 -5.83 2.01
CA GLY A 195 -12.92 -6.23 1.84
C GLY A 195 -12.76 -7.73 2.07
N VAL A 196 -11.55 -8.25 1.91
CA VAL A 196 -11.32 -9.70 1.98
C VAL A 196 -11.57 -10.29 3.36
N VAL A 197 -11.37 -9.54 4.44
CA VAL A 197 -11.63 -9.98 5.82
C VAL A 197 -13.13 -9.97 6.09
N THR A 198 -13.78 -8.82 5.89
CA THR A 198 -15.24 -8.68 6.12
C THR A 198 -16.04 -9.66 5.28
N LEU A 199 -15.61 -9.91 4.05
CA LEU A 199 -16.27 -10.88 3.18
C LEU A 199 -16.03 -12.33 3.63
N SER A 200 -14.80 -12.65 4.04
CA SER A 200 -14.47 -13.98 4.58
C SER A 200 -15.29 -14.30 5.84
N GLU A 201 -15.47 -13.32 6.73
CA GLU A 201 -16.31 -13.49 7.93
C GLU A 201 -17.80 -13.66 7.56
N ARG A 202 -18.33 -12.84 6.62
CA ARG A 202 -19.72 -12.87 6.20
C ARG A 202 -20.10 -14.15 5.46
N CYS A 203 -19.25 -14.61 4.56
CA CYS A 203 -19.56 -15.72 3.66
C CYS A 203 -18.99 -17.06 4.13
N GLY A 204 -17.98 -17.05 5.01
CA GLY A 204 -17.32 -18.28 5.45
C GLY A 204 -16.84 -19.13 4.28
N THR A 205 -17.28 -20.41 4.28
CA THR A 205 -16.95 -21.35 3.20
C THR A 205 -17.85 -21.23 1.96
N ALA A 206 -18.92 -20.42 1.99
CA ALA A 206 -19.84 -20.28 0.86
C ALA A 206 -19.16 -19.73 -0.39
N CYS A 207 -18.15 -18.86 -0.25
CA CYS A 207 -17.37 -18.32 -1.37
C CYS A 207 -16.59 -19.41 -2.16
N TYR A 208 -16.45 -20.61 -1.62
CA TYR A 208 -15.79 -21.72 -2.31
C TYR A 208 -16.77 -22.50 -3.24
N GLY A 209 -18.09 -22.33 -3.05
CA GLY A 209 -19.11 -22.86 -3.93
C GLY A 209 -19.42 -21.92 -5.09
N GLU A 210 -19.93 -22.46 -6.19
CA GLU A 210 -20.25 -21.71 -7.40
C GLU A 210 -21.32 -20.64 -7.15
N ASP A 211 -22.45 -21.03 -6.54
CA ASP A 211 -23.56 -20.13 -6.25
C ASP A 211 -23.17 -19.02 -5.25
N GLY A 212 -22.42 -19.38 -4.21
CA GLY A 212 -21.96 -18.40 -3.22
C GLY A 212 -20.96 -17.39 -3.80
N PHE A 213 -20.05 -17.84 -4.66
CA PHE A 213 -19.15 -16.96 -5.38
C PHE A 213 -19.92 -16.01 -6.30
N ALA A 214 -20.84 -16.52 -7.12
CA ALA A 214 -21.65 -15.72 -8.03
C ALA A 214 -22.54 -14.71 -7.28
N SER A 215 -23.12 -15.09 -6.14
CA SER A 215 -23.89 -14.17 -5.28
C SER A 215 -23.02 -13.00 -4.78
N VAL A 216 -21.81 -13.27 -4.35
CA VAL A 216 -20.88 -12.22 -3.91
C VAL A 216 -20.49 -11.29 -5.06
N VAL A 217 -20.21 -11.83 -6.24
CA VAL A 217 -19.90 -11.03 -7.43
C VAL A 217 -21.04 -10.07 -7.73
N GLU A 218 -22.29 -10.54 -7.71
CA GLU A 218 -23.47 -9.71 -7.97
C GLU A 218 -23.69 -8.65 -6.89
N ASP A 219 -23.54 -9.01 -5.60
CA ASP A 219 -23.64 -8.06 -4.48
C ASP A 219 -22.66 -6.91 -4.62
N VAL A 220 -21.38 -7.23 -4.92
CA VAL A 220 -20.32 -6.24 -5.11
C VAL A 220 -20.57 -5.39 -6.36
N ALA A 221 -20.97 -6.00 -7.46
CA ALA A 221 -21.33 -5.30 -8.69
C ALA A 221 -22.49 -4.32 -8.47
N ALA A 222 -23.51 -4.74 -7.70
CA ALA A 222 -24.64 -3.88 -7.35
C ALA A 222 -24.20 -2.62 -6.59
N MET A 223 -23.22 -2.73 -5.68
CA MET A 223 -22.65 -1.58 -4.96
C MET A 223 -21.87 -0.63 -5.86
N LEU A 224 -21.26 -1.15 -6.94
CA LEU A 224 -20.42 -0.38 -7.87
C LEU A 224 -21.21 0.26 -9.02
N ARG A 225 -22.37 -0.29 -9.41
CA ARG A 225 -23.21 0.22 -10.51
C ARG A 225 -23.57 1.70 -10.40
N PRO A 226 -23.89 2.29 -9.23
CA PRO A 226 -24.14 3.72 -9.13
C PRO A 226 -22.93 4.58 -9.55
N PHE A 227 -21.70 4.13 -9.25
CA PHE A 227 -20.48 4.80 -9.67
C PHE A 227 -20.28 4.72 -11.19
N GLU A 228 -20.51 3.55 -11.79
CA GLU A 228 -20.51 3.37 -13.26
C GLU A 228 -21.55 4.24 -13.94
N ALA A 229 -22.77 4.33 -13.37
CA ALA A 229 -23.86 5.14 -13.93
C ALA A 229 -23.52 6.64 -14.00
N VAL A 230 -22.69 7.14 -13.07
CA VAL A 230 -22.23 8.54 -13.05
C VAL A 230 -21.06 8.76 -14.01
N HIS A 231 -20.09 7.85 -14.00
CA HIS A 231 -18.79 8.08 -14.65
C HIS A 231 -18.66 7.45 -16.04
N HIS A 232 -19.55 6.50 -16.40
CA HIS A 232 -19.56 5.80 -17.70
C HIS A 232 -18.21 5.18 -18.08
N ILE A 233 -17.51 4.62 -17.09
CA ILE A 233 -16.14 4.10 -17.21
C ILE A 233 -16.06 2.98 -18.25
N ALA A 234 -17.02 2.04 -18.24
CA ALA A 234 -17.08 0.95 -19.20
C ALA A 234 -17.17 1.46 -20.66
N LYS A 235 -17.82 2.58 -20.88
CA LYS A 235 -17.87 3.22 -22.20
C LYS A 235 -16.50 3.78 -22.61
N GLU A 236 -15.80 4.46 -21.69
CA GLU A 236 -14.47 4.99 -21.95
C GLU A 236 -13.45 3.87 -22.18
N ILE A 237 -13.54 2.75 -21.44
CA ILE A 237 -12.71 1.55 -21.67
C ILE A 237 -12.89 1.01 -23.09
N ARG A 238 -14.14 0.88 -23.56
CA ARG A 238 -14.41 0.41 -24.94
C ARG A 238 -13.91 1.37 -26.02
N GLN A 239 -13.77 2.65 -25.72
CA GLN A 239 -13.19 3.65 -26.63
C GLN A 239 -11.65 3.64 -26.63
N GLY A 240 -11.03 2.92 -25.68
CA GLY A 240 -9.59 2.87 -25.50
C GLY A 240 -9.03 4.06 -24.69
N GLY A 241 -7.79 3.93 -24.27
CA GLY A 241 -7.08 5.01 -23.54
C GLY A 241 -7.33 5.03 -22.02
N VAL A 242 -7.94 3.98 -21.46
CA VAL A 242 -8.08 3.75 -20.03
C VAL A 242 -7.11 2.67 -19.58
N LEU A 243 -6.26 2.98 -18.61
CA LEU A 243 -5.42 2.02 -17.92
C LEU A 243 -6.16 1.48 -16.69
N MET A 244 -6.31 0.16 -16.56
CA MET A 244 -6.77 -0.47 -15.33
C MET A 244 -5.55 -0.82 -14.48
N VAL A 245 -5.54 -0.35 -13.24
CA VAL A 245 -4.48 -0.62 -12.25
C VAL A 245 -5.11 -1.25 -11.03
N GLY A 246 -4.65 -2.43 -10.66
CA GLY A 246 -5.06 -3.07 -9.42
C GLY A 246 -3.92 -3.12 -8.41
N THR A 247 -4.22 -2.82 -7.15
CA THR A 247 -3.27 -2.97 -6.05
C THR A 247 -3.81 -3.92 -4.99
N SER A 248 -3.00 -4.26 -4.03
CA SER A 248 -3.29 -5.15 -2.91
C SER A 248 -2.92 -6.63 -3.10
N GLY A 249 -3.18 -7.39 -2.02
CA GLY A 249 -2.82 -8.80 -1.94
C GLY A 249 -3.54 -9.69 -2.94
N THR A 250 -4.79 -9.39 -3.28
CA THR A 250 -5.59 -10.14 -4.25
C THR A 250 -4.97 -10.08 -5.64
N VAL A 251 -4.71 -8.86 -6.12
CA VAL A 251 -4.20 -8.65 -7.47
C VAL A 251 -2.79 -9.20 -7.63
N THR A 252 -1.93 -9.01 -6.63
CA THR A 252 -0.57 -9.56 -6.65
C THR A 252 -0.56 -11.09 -6.55
N THR A 253 -1.55 -11.70 -5.89
CA THR A 253 -1.73 -13.16 -5.87
C THR A 253 -2.14 -13.68 -7.24
N LEU A 254 -3.14 -13.06 -7.89
CA LEU A 254 -3.56 -13.43 -9.25
C LEU A 254 -2.41 -13.29 -10.26
N ALA A 255 -1.57 -12.26 -10.12
CA ALA A 255 -0.35 -12.14 -10.92
C ALA A 255 0.62 -13.31 -10.69
N GLY A 256 0.84 -13.69 -9.44
CA GLY A 256 1.70 -14.83 -9.09
C GLY A 256 1.19 -16.15 -9.68
N VAL A 257 -0.13 -16.37 -9.64
CA VAL A 257 -0.80 -17.53 -10.26
C VAL A 257 -0.65 -17.49 -11.79
N SER A 258 -1.05 -16.39 -12.41
CA SER A 258 -0.98 -16.20 -13.87
C SER A 258 0.44 -16.40 -14.44
N MET A 259 1.45 -15.93 -13.74
CA MET A 259 2.86 -16.03 -14.12
C MET A 259 3.50 -17.37 -13.70
N LYS A 260 2.77 -18.25 -13.02
CA LYS A 260 3.26 -19.56 -12.51
C LYS A 260 4.56 -19.44 -11.71
N LEU A 261 4.64 -18.44 -10.83
CA LEU A 261 5.84 -18.18 -10.04
C LEU A 261 6.06 -19.28 -8.99
N ASP A 262 7.31 -19.72 -8.85
CA ASP A 262 7.78 -20.67 -7.83
C ASP A 262 7.79 -20.10 -6.40
N ARG A 263 7.75 -18.77 -6.30
CA ARG A 263 7.64 -18.00 -5.06
C ARG A 263 7.23 -16.56 -5.37
N TYR A 264 6.73 -15.86 -4.37
CA TYR A 264 6.43 -14.45 -4.51
C TYR A 264 7.68 -13.63 -4.82
N ARG A 265 7.66 -12.85 -5.93
CA ARG A 265 8.77 -12.00 -6.39
C ARG A 265 8.25 -10.60 -6.74
N ARG A 266 8.33 -9.69 -5.77
CA ARG A 266 7.85 -8.30 -5.96
C ARG A 266 8.34 -7.67 -7.26
N GLY A 267 9.64 -7.80 -7.57
CA GLY A 267 10.24 -7.17 -8.75
C GLY A 267 9.74 -7.70 -10.10
N LEU A 268 9.07 -8.85 -10.13
CA LEU A 268 8.41 -9.40 -11.32
C LEU A 268 6.92 -9.02 -11.37
N ILE A 269 6.31 -8.80 -10.22
CA ILE A 269 4.87 -8.53 -10.08
C ILE A 269 4.56 -7.04 -10.21
N ASP A 270 5.35 -6.16 -9.57
CA ASP A 270 5.09 -4.72 -9.58
C ASP A 270 5.29 -4.12 -10.97
N GLY A 271 4.21 -3.64 -11.56
CA GLY A 271 4.18 -3.02 -12.88
C GLY A 271 3.97 -4.01 -14.05
N VAL A 272 3.74 -5.30 -13.78
CA VAL A 272 3.38 -6.25 -14.86
C VAL A 272 2.01 -5.91 -15.41
N SER A 273 1.85 -5.99 -16.73
CA SER A 273 0.56 -5.90 -17.42
C SER A 273 0.13 -7.30 -17.83
N LEU A 274 -1.04 -7.71 -17.37
CA LEU A 274 -1.63 -9.01 -17.65
C LEU A 274 -2.80 -8.83 -18.63
N PRO A 275 -2.78 -9.49 -19.80
CA PRO A 275 -3.93 -9.51 -20.70
C PRO A 275 -5.16 -10.09 -20.01
N ARG A 276 -6.36 -9.61 -20.36
CA ARG A 276 -7.63 -10.06 -19.80
C ARG A 276 -7.74 -11.58 -19.75
N ALA A 277 -7.42 -12.26 -20.85
CA ALA A 277 -7.50 -13.72 -20.91
C ALA A 277 -6.58 -14.42 -19.88
N ALA A 278 -5.42 -13.84 -19.57
CA ALA A 278 -4.51 -14.38 -18.55
C ALA A 278 -5.05 -14.16 -17.14
N VAL A 279 -5.75 -13.05 -16.91
CA VAL A 279 -6.43 -12.75 -15.65
C VAL A 279 -7.62 -13.69 -15.44
N ASP A 280 -8.44 -13.89 -16.48
CA ASP A 280 -9.59 -14.79 -16.45
C ASP A 280 -9.14 -16.25 -16.17
N ALA A 281 -8.05 -16.69 -16.79
CA ALA A 281 -7.45 -18.00 -16.51
C ALA A 281 -6.93 -18.13 -15.08
N ALA A 282 -6.29 -17.10 -14.54
CA ALA A 282 -5.81 -17.10 -13.15
C ALA A 282 -6.95 -17.12 -12.13
N LEU A 283 -8.05 -16.44 -12.42
CA LEU A 283 -9.27 -16.50 -11.61
C LEU A 283 -9.88 -17.92 -11.61
N ALA A 284 -9.99 -18.54 -12.78
CA ALA A 284 -10.50 -19.89 -12.91
C ALA A 284 -9.60 -20.89 -12.15
N GLU A 285 -8.27 -20.80 -12.34
CA GLU A 285 -7.29 -21.64 -11.64
C GLU A 285 -7.40 -21.50 -10.12
N ALA A 286 -7.49 -20.25 -9.61
CA ALA A 286 -7.63 -20.01 -8.17
C ALA A 286 -8.91 -20.64 -7.59
N ARG A 287 -10.02 -20.64 -8.35
CA ARG A 287 -11.28 -21.29 -7.95
C ARG A 287 -11.17 -22.82 -7.97
N GLU A 288 -10.57 -23.40 -9.01
CA GLU A 288 -10.36 -24.84 -9.15
C GLU A 288 -9.45 -25.40 -8.06
N LEU A 289 -8.41 -24.67 -7.66
CA LEU A 289 -7.51 -25.08 -6.58
C LEU A 289 -8.25 -25.23 -5.25
N GLY A 290 -9.31 -24.49 -5.04
CA GLY A 290 -10.04 -24.48 -3.77
C GLY A 290 -9.13 -24.16 -2.58
N ARG A 291 -9.65 -24.28 -1.36
CA ARG A 291 -8.89 -23.96 -0.14
C ARG A 291 -7.61 -24.78 0.01
N GLU A 292 -7.68 -26.07 -0.30
CA GLU A 292 -6.55 -26.99 -0.14
C GLU A 292 -5.44 -26.72 -1.15
N GLY A 293 -5.75 -26.54 -2.42
CA GLY A 293 -4.77 -26.19 -3.45
C GLY A 293 -4.13 -24.83 -3.22
N LEU A 294 -4.95 -23.82 -2.84
CA LEU A 294 -4.45 -22.48 -2.50
C LEU A 294 -3.48 -22.51 -1.32
N SER A 295 -3.70 -23.37 -0.32
CA SER A 295 -2.79 -23.49 0.83
C SER A 295 -1.40 -24.03 0.49
N ARG A 296 -1.30 -24.76 -0.63
CA ARG A 296 -0.04 -25.34 -1.15
C ARG A 296 0.61 -24.46 -2.23
N HIS A 297 -0.09 -23.42 -2.67
CA HIS A 297 0.41 -22.59 -3.77
C HIS A 297 1.62 -21.74 -3.30
N PRO A 298 2.75 -21.76 -4.03
CA PRO A 298 4.03 -21.17 -3.58
C PRO A 298 4.00 -19.64 -3.40
N CYS A 299 3.04 -18.95 -4.02
CA CYS A 299 2.87 -17.50 -3.88
C CYS A 299 1.85 -17.10 -2.81
N ILE A 300 1.16 -18.07 -2.16
CA ILE A 300 0.09 -17.82 -1.20
C ILE A 300 0.55 -18.28 0.18
N GLY A 301 0.74 -17.35 1.10
CA GLY A 301 1.06 -17.68 2.50
C GLY A 301 -0.16 -18.31 3.20
N ALA A 302 0.08 -19.23 4.13
CA ALA A 302 -0.97 -19.94 4.86
C ALA A 302 -1.98 -19.00 5.55
N GLU A 303 -1.51 -17.86 6.03
CA GLU A 303 -2.34 -16.82 6.65
C GLU A 303 -3.27 -16.05 5.68
N ARG A 304 -3.12 -16.25 4.35
CA ARG A 304 -3.90 -15.56 3.31
C ARG A 304 -4.92 -16.43 2.64
N VAL A 305 -4.87 -17.74 2.83
CA VAL A 305 -5.70 -18.73 2.11
C VAL A 305 -7.19 -18.36 2.18
N ASP A 306 -7.67 -18.03 3.38
CA ASP A 306 -9.09 -17.72 3.61
C ASP A 306 -9.54 -16.39 2.97
N PHE A 307 -8.61 -15.57 2.49
CA PHE A 307 -8.87 -14.28 1.86
C PHE A 307 -8.76 -14.30 0.33
N VAL A 308 -8.24 -15.39 -0.25
CA VAL A 308 -7.98 -15.46 -1.71
C VAL A 308 -9.29 -15.46 -2.49
N LEU A 309 -10.20 -16.40 -2.22
CA LEU A 309 -11.47 -16.49 -2.98
C LEU A 309 -12.41 -15.31 -2.69
N PRO A 310 -12.56 -14.81 -1.44
CA PRO A 310 -13.24 -13.55 -1.21
C PRO A 310 -12.67 -12.40 -2.05
N GLY A 311 -11.36 -12.26 -2.11
CA GLY A 311 -10.70 -11.26 -2.95
C GLY A 311 -10.93 -11.47 -4.45
N CYS A 312 -10.90 -12.73 -4.90
CA CYS A 312 -11.23 -13.09 -6.28
C CYS A 312 -12.67 -12.72 -6.66
N ALA A 313 -13.64 -12.89 -5.76
CA ALA A 313 -15.03 -12.52 -6.02
C ALA A 313 -15.21 -11.00 -6.14
N ILE A 314 -14.56 -10.21 -5.24
CA ILE A 314 -14.54 -8.75 -5.35
C ILE A 314 -13.91 -8.33 -6.68
N PHE A 315 -12.77 -8.91 -7.02
CA PHE A 315 -12.07 -8.60 -8.26
C PHE A 315 -12.90 -9.00 -9.50
N ALA A 316 -13.57 -10.14 -9.49
CA ALA A 316 -14.44 -10.58 -10.59
C ALA A 316 -15.54 -9.54 -10.86
N ALA A 317 -16.21 -9.03 -9.84
CA ALA A 317 -17.22 -7.97 -9.98
C ALA A 317 -16.65 -6.70 -10.64
N ILE A 318 -15.44 -6.27 -10.22
CA ILE A 318 -14.74 -5.13 -10.82
C ILE A 318 -14.41 -5.40 -12.29
N HIS A 319 -13.89 -6.58 -12.58
CA HIS A 319 -13.42 -6.98 -13.89
C HIS A 319 -14.55 -7.21 -14.92
N GLU A 320 -15.71 -7.65 -14.45
CA GLU A 320 -16.92 -7.79 -15.26
C GLU A 320 -17.57 -6.44 -15.55
N LEU A 321 -17.67 -5.58 -14.54
CA LEU A 321 -18.27 -4.24 -14.69
C LEU A 321 -17.43 -3.33 -15.59
N TRP A 322 -16.10 -3.44 -15.49
CA TRP A 322 -15.13 -2.63 -16.23
C TRP A 322 -14.17 -3.52 -17.05
N PRO A 323 -14.58 -3.95 -18.24
CA PRO A 323 -13.86 -4.95 -19.04
C PRO A 323 -12.65 -4.35 -19.77
N ALA A 324 -11.61 -3.99 -19.02
CA ALA A 324 -10.36 -3.51 -19.58
C ALA A 324 -9.61 -4.65 -20.31
N PRO A 325 -8.87 -4.34 -21.40
CA PRO A 325 -8.10 -5.33 -22.17
C PRO A 325 -6.93 -5.89 -21.36
N ASP A 326 -6.35 -5.08 -20.49
CA ASP A 326 -5.19 -5.41 -19.68
C ASP A 326 -5.37 -4.91 -18.24
N LEU A 327 -4.77 -5.66 -17.30
CA LEU A 327 -4.65 -5.28 -15.90
C LEU A 327 -3.18 -5.00 -15.58
N THR A 328 -2.86 -3.76 -15.20
CA THR A 328 -1.55 -3.42 -14.62
C THR A 328 -1.58 -3.72 -13.12
N VAL A 329 -0.65 -4.54 -12.66
CA VAL A 329 -0.55 -4.94 -11.27
C VAL A 329 0.40 -4.03 -10.52
N ALA A 330 -0.04 -3.49 -9.38
CA ALA A 330 0.79 -2.67 -8.50
C ALA A 330 1.02 -3.40 -7.16
N ASP A 331 2.29 -3.63 -6.81
CA ASP A 331 2.67 -4.07 -5.45
C ASP A 331 3.11 -2.87 -4.62
N ARG A 332 2.21 -1.92 -4.53
CA ARG A 332 2.37 -0.64 -3.82
C ARG A 332 1.10 -0.36 -3.04
N GLY A 333 1.16 0.54 -2.09
CA GLY A 333 -0.01 0.87 -1.29
C GLY A 333 0.13 2.20 -0.56
N LEU A 334 -0.69 2.42 0.46
CA LEU A 334 -0.79 3.69 1.19
C LEU A 334 0.55 4.17 1.74
N ARG A 335 1.44 3.24 2.14
CA ARG A 335 2.76 3.58 2.70
C ARG A 335 3.66 4.28 1.68
N GLU A 336 3.69 3.79 0.46
CA GLU A 336 4.43 4.38 -0.65
C GLU A 336 3.85 5.77 -0.98
N GLY A 337 2.53 5.90 -1.03
CA GLY A 337 1.83 7.18 -1.22
C GLY A 337 2.15 8.18 -0.11
N MET A 338 2.12 7.75 1.15
CA MET A 338 2.50 8.60 2.30
C MET A 338 3.95 9.09 2.19
N LEU A 339 4.90 8.20 1.87
CA LEU A 339 6.31 8.61 1.71
C LEU A 339 6.46 9.66 0.62
N MET A 340 5.84 9.45 -0.55
CA MET A 340 5.89 10.41 -1.65
C MET A 340 5.27 11.75 -1.27
N ARG A 341 4.13 11.75 -0.57
CA ARG A 341 3.45 12.96 -0.08
C ARG A 341 4.31 13.72 0.93
N LEU A 342 4.90 13.04 1.91
CA LEU A 342 5.79 13.63 2.91
C LEU A 342 7.05 14.24 2.29
N MET A 343 7.65 13.54 1.31
CA MET A 343 8.85 14.02 0.61
C MET A 343 8.55 15.27 -0.22
N ARG A 344 7.42 15.31 -0.94
CA ARG A 344 6.98 16.50 -1.68
C ARG A 344 6.74 17.70 -0.76
N ALA A 345 6.06 17.48 0.38
CA ALA A 345 5.78 18.53 1.36
C ALA A 345 7.06 19.12 1.99
N SER A 346 8.14 18.34 2.06
CA SER A 346 9.42 18.77 2.62
C SER A 346 10.28 19.59 1.65
N GLY A 347 9.87 19.71 0.40
CA GLY A 347 10.60 20.41 -0.67
C GLY A 347 11.89 19.70 -1.11
N PRO A 348 12.54 20.14 -2.19
CA PRO A 348 13.84 19.59 -2.59
C PRO A 348 14.86 19.83 -1.47
N PRO A 349 15.80 18.90 -1.25
CA PRO A 349 16.87 19.12 -0.26
C PRO A 349 17.58 20.43 -0.60
N LYS A 350 17.60 21.37 0.35
CA LYS A 350 18.34 22.63 0.20
C LYS A 350 19.77 22.26 -0.17
N ARG A 351 20.18 22.49 -1.42
CA ARG A 351 21.59 22.45 -1.79
C ARG A 351 22.28 23.49 -0.92
N GLY A 352 23.08 23.02 0.04
CA GLY A 352 23.94 23.90 0.77
C GLY A 352 24.86 24.59 -0.23
N TYR A 353 24.63 25.87 -0.50
CA TYR A 353 25.63 26.72 -1.11
C TYR A 353 26.76 26.80 -0.10
N GLY A 354 27.82 26.04 -0.32
CA GLY A 354 29.11 26.38 0.29
C GLY A 354 29.53 27.76 -0.23
N PRO A 355 30.10 28.61 0.60
CA PRO A 355 30.71 29.87 0.10
C PRO A 355 31.80 29.53 -0.89
N LEU A 356 31.83 30.30 -1.99
CA LEU A 356 32.93 30.35 -2.96
C LEU A 356 34.25 30.66 -2.28
#